data_99c77b0898d3fbaba85d84b416cd2799
#
_entry.id   99c77b0898d3fbaba85d84b416cd2799
#
_cell.length_a   1.000
_cell.length_b   1.000
_cell.length_c   1.000
_cell.angle_alpha   90.00
_cell.angle_beta   90.00
_cell.angle_gamma   90.00
#
_symmetry.space_group_name_H-M   'P 1'
#
loop_
_entity.id
_entity.type
_entity.pdbx_description
1 polymer ?
#
loop_
_entity_poly.entity_id
_entity_poly.type
_entity_poly.pdbx_seq_one_letter_code
_entity_poly.pdbx_strand_id
1 'polypeptide(L)'
;TVVDGGQALRFSPRHPHVLPQCLTVELALRTTQTDFYSLPLHGRPWPDTDFLLSRRNIVEAAGDGPLDLVSSTFLAEERRIRDTTSIPGQRVLLFAQVLKHRTLPLAEILCDLLAVAEGAMGCPVELEFACNLYKDKTRKPNFSLLQLRPMTARAAMHRVTITGPDREKAFCISSHALGNAEKSDVSDIVFVSPETFAVDRTVEIAREIADMNARLTAAGRKYLLVGPGRWGSS
;
A
#
# COMPACT_ATOMS: atom_id res chain seq x y z
N THR A 1 -0.41 -2.58 7.68
CA THR A 1 0.39 -1.49 7.07
C THR A 1 1.83 -1.95 6.99
N VAL A 2 2.41 -1.86 5.82
CA VAL A 2 3.82 -2.24 5.62
C VAL A 2 4.68 -1.08 6.10
N VAL A 3 5.60 -1.38 7.01
CA VAL A 3 6.61 -0.42 7.47
C VAL A 3 7.56 -0.14 6.30
N ASP A 4 8.05 1.09 6.15
CA ASP A 4 9.01 1.47 5.12
C ASP A 4 10.19 0.50 5.08
N GLY A 5 10.46 -0.06 3.88
CA GLY A 5 11.42 -1.13 3.70
C GLY A 5 10.96 -2.51 4.17
N GLY A 6 9.76 -2.62 4.74
CA GLY A 6 9.16 -3.88 5.16
C GLY A 6 8.64 -4.71 3.99
N GLN A 7 8.60 -6.02 4.19
CA GLN A 7 8.05 -6.93 3.19
C GLN A 7 6.59 -7.21 3.49
N ALA A 8 5.72 -7.08 2.47
CA ALA A 8 4.33 -7.48 2.55
C ALA A 8 4.16 -8.92 2.09
N LEU A 9 3.29 -9.68 2.77
CA LEU A 9 2.88 -10.98 2.28
C LEU A 9 2.07 -10.80 0.98
N ARG A 10 2.43 -11.55 -0.06
CA ARG A 10 1.78 -11.51 -1.37
C ARG A 10 1.13 -12.86 -1.65
N PHE A 11 -0.09 -12.81 -2.15
CA PHE A 11 -0.81 -14.00 -2.59
C PHE A 11 -1.66 -13.68 -3.82
N SER A 12 -2.04 -14.71 -4.56
CA SER A 12 -3.02 -14.59 -5.63
C SER A 12 -4.40 -14.95 -5.06
N PRO A 13 -5.45 -14.10 -5.22
CA PRO A 13 -6.80 -14.48 -4.80
C PRO A 13 -7.31 -15.78 -5.45
N ARG A 14 -6.87 -16.10 -6.66
CA ARG A 14 -7.21 -17.36 -7.33
C ARG A 14 -6.48 -18.58 -6.74
N HIS A 15 -5.36 -18.34 -6.05
CA HIS A 15 -4.53 -19.39 -5.44
C HIS A 15 -4.08 -18.98 -4.03
N PRO A 16 -5.01 -18.76 -3.08
CA PRO A 16 -4.70 -18.14 -1.78
C PRO A 16 -3.76 -18.97 -0.90
N HIS A 17 -3.66 -20.28 -1.17
CA HIS A 17 -2.77 -21.18 -0.42
C HIS A 17 -1.31 -21.13 -0.91
N VAL A 18 -1.07 -20.57 -2.08
CA VAL A 18 0.27 -20.46 -2.66
C VAL A 18 0.89 -19.14 -2.26
N LEU A 19 1.84 -19.20 -1.35
CA LEU A 19 2.59 -18.04 -0.85
C LEU A 19 4.03 -18.13 -1.40
N PRO A 20 4.34 -17.50 -2.54
CA PRO A 20 5.66 -17.61 -3.17
C PRO A 20 6.83 -17.21 -2.27
N GLN A 21 6.57 -16.32 -1.31
CA GLN A 21 7.56 -15.85 -0.34
C GLN A 21 7.79 -16.82 0.83
N CYS A 22 6.95 -17.86 0.95
CA CYS A 22 6.93 -18.77 2.10
C CYS A 22 7.06 -20.24 1.67
N LEU A 23 7.78 -20.48 0.56
CA LEU A 23 7.96 -21.85 0.04
C LEU A 23 8.77 -22.74 0.99
N THR A 24 9.67 -22.16 1.78
CA THR A 24 10.38 -22.85 2.85
C THR A 24 10.18 -22.13 4.18
N VAL A 25 10.43 -22.81 5.28
CA VAL A 25 10.33 -22.25 6.62
C VAL A 25 11.30 -21.08 6.79
N GLU A 26 12.50 -21.22 6.27
CA GLU A 26 13.54 -20.18 6.32
C GLU A 26 13.11 -18.92 5.55
N LEU A 27 12.52 -19.09 4.38
CA LEU A 27 11.99 -17.97 3.60
C LEU A 27 10.81 -17.30 4.33
N ALA A 28 9.90 -18.09 4.89
CA ALA A 28 8.77 -17.55 5.66
C ALA A 28 9.26 -16.69 6.83
N LEU A 29 10.22 -17.17 7.61
CA LEU A 29 10.80 -16.43 8.74
C LEU A 29 11.51 -15.14 8.32
N ARG A 30 12.11 -15.11 7.13
CA ARG A 30 12.82 -13.93 6.61
C ARG A 30 11.92 -12.90 5.96
N THR A 31 10.77 -13.31 5.44
CA THR A 31 9.93 -12.46 4.57
C THR A 31 8.61 -12.05 5.23
N THR A 32 8.28 -12.59 6.40
CA THR A 32 7.11 -12.14 7.15
C THR A 32 7.38 -10.82 7.86
N GLN A 33 6.31 -10.08 8.09
CA GLN A 33 6.38 -8.83 8.85
C GLN A 33 6.82 -9.11 10.29
N THR A 34 7.86 -8.43 10.73
CA THR A 34 8.43 -8.54 12.09
C THR A 34 8.17 -7.29 12.93
N ASP A 35 7.85 -6.18 12.31
CA ASP A 35 7.71 -4.90 12.96
C ASP A 35 6.37 -4.24 12.65
N PHE A 36 5.92 -3.39 13.54
CA PHE A 36 4.74 -2.56 13.37
C PHE A 36 4.96 -1.17 13.96
N TYR A 37 4.16 -0.21 13.54
CA TYR A 37 4.13 1.11 14.16
C TYR A 37 3.04 1.19 15.23
N SER A 38 3.37 1.75 16.37
CA SER A 38 2.45 2.04 17.46
C SER A 38 2.41 3.55 17.76
N LEU A 39 1.22 4.03 18.11
CA LEU A 39 1.01 5.39 18.58
C LEU A 39 0.72 5.33 20.10
N PRO A 40 1.58 5.91 20.96
CA PRO A 40 1.30 6.00 22.38
C PRO A 40 0.16 7.01 22.61
N LEU A 41 -0.95 6.55 23.22
CA LEU A 41 -2.11 7.39 23.48
C LEU A 41 -1.99 8.21 24.79
N HIS A 42 -1.04 7.88 25.64
CA HIS A 42 -0.85 8.50 26.96
C HIS A 42 0.60 8.86 27.23
N GLY A 43 0.85 9.95 27.91
CA GLY A 43 2.10 10.18 28.63
C GLY A 43 3.15 11.09 28.01
N ARG A 44 2.88 11.77 26.87
CA ARG A 44 3.76 12.85 26.38
C ARG A 44 2.94 14.05 25.91
N PRO A 45 3.29 15.28 26.32
CA PRO A 45 2.82 16.46 25.64
C PRO A 45 3.30 16.40 24.20
N TRP A 46 2.44 16.78 23.27
CA TRP A 46 2.70 16.79 21.83
C TRP A 46 3.93 17.65 21.52
N PRO A 47 5.08 17.06 21.18
CA PRO A 47 6.15 17.84 20.58
C PRO A 47 5.98 17.82 19.07
N ASP A 48 6.54 18.81 18.40
CA ASP A 48 6.48 18.99 16.97
C ASP A 48 6.72 17.68 16.18
N THR A 49 5.72 17.25 15.62
CA THR A 49 5.25 16.59 14.42
C THR A 49 5.87 15.34 13.86
N ASP A 50 7.12 14.97 13.98
CA ASP A 50 7.64 13.86 13.13
C ASP A 50 7.92 12.52 13.84
N PHE A 51 7.71 12.41 15.15
CA PHE A 51 8.14 11.25 15.92
C PHE A 51 7.07 10.60 16.83
N LEU A 52 5.81 10.72 16.46
CA LEU A 52 4.72 10.14 17.26
C LEU A 52 4.63 8.61 17.12
N LEU A 53 5.13 8.05 16.03
CA LEU A 53 5.06 6.62 15.76
C LEU A 53 6.33 5.92 16.27
N SER A 54 6.13 4.97 17.18
CA SER A 54 7.21 4.09 17.64
C SER A 54 7.21 2.81 16.83
N ARG A 55 8.33 2.48 16.20
CA ARG A 55 8.54 1.17 15.59
C ARG A 55 8.75 0.12 16.67
N ARG A 56 7.95 -0.93 16.66
CA ARG A 56 7.95 -2.01 17.62
C ARG A 56 8.08 -3.36 16.94
N ASN A 57 8.69 -4.31 17.62
CA ASN A 57 8.73 -5.68 17.16
C ASN A 57 7.41 -6.40 17.47
N ILE A 58 6.98 -7.28 16.58
CA ILE A 58 5.72 -8.02 16.72
C ILE A 58 5.67 -8.92 17.95
N VAL A 59 6.82 -9.31 18.48
CA VAL A 59 6.92 -10.07 19.75
C VAL A 59 6.36 -9.25 20.92
N GLU A 60 6.46 -7.94 20.89
CA GLU A 60 5.90 -7.05 21.90
C GLU A 60 4.37 -7.03 21.90
N ALA A 61 3.76 -7.34 20.76
CA ALA A 61 2.31 -7.50 20.62
C ALA A 61 1.84 -8.95 20.89
N ALA A 62 2.75 -9.84 21.29
CA ALA A 62 2.39 -11.20 21.67
C ALA A 62 1.52 -11.17 22.93
N GLY A 63 0.26 -11.51 22.79
CA GLY A 63 -0.76 -11.36 23.84
C GLY A 63 -1.86 -10.36 23.45
N ASP A 64 -1.61 -9.48 22.50
CA ASP A 64 -2.67 -8.70 21.89
C ASP A 64 -3.56 -9.60 21.04
N GLY A 65 -4.80 -9.69 21.47
CA GLY A 65 -5.78 -10.62 20.89
C GLY A 65 -5.88 -10.65 19.37
N PRO A 66 -5.82 -9.51 18.66
CA PRO A 66 -5.90 -9.47 17.20
C PRO A 66 -4.74 -10.16 16.48
N LEU A 67 -3.54 -10.16 17.06
CA LEU A 67 -2.36 -10.77 16.45
C LEU A 67 -2.54 -12.28 16.24
N ASP A 68 -3.18 -12.95 17.20
CA ASP A 68 -3.42 -14.40 17.12
C ASP A 68 -4.29 -14.81 15.92
N LEU A 69 -5.15 -13.91 15.42
CA LEU A 69 -6.05 -14.19 14.31
C LEU A 69 -5.33 -14.25 12.95
N VAL A 70 -4.11 -13.72 12.87
CA VAL A 70 -3.32 -13.64 11.64
C VAL A 70 -1.98 -14.36 11.72
N SER A 71 -1.64 -14.87 12.92
CA SER A 71 -0.37 -15.53 13.20
C SER A 71 -0.44 -17.04 13.07
N SER A 72 0.70 -17.62 12.74
CA SER A 72 1.07 -19.02 12.91
C SER A 72 2.19 -19.13 13.95
N THR A 73 2.52 -20.32 14.42
CA THR A 73 3.60 -20.54 15.37
C THR A 73 4.74 -21.33 14.75
N PHE A 74 5.94 -20.79 14.81
CA PHE A 74 7.16 -21.51 14.46
C PHE A 74 7.70 -22.27 15.67
N LEU A 75 7.93 -23.55 15.48
CA LEU A 75 8.53 -24.48 16.47
C LEU A 75 9.98 -24.72 16.08
N ALA A 76 10.91 -24.16 16.85
CA ALA A 76 12.34 -24.22 16.54
C ALA A 76 12.88 -25.64 16.57
N GLU A 77 12.43 -26.45 17.54
CA GLU A 77 12.86 -27.84 17.72
C GLU A 77 12.44 -28.73 16.54
N GLU A 78 11.20 -28.53 16.03
CA GLU A 78 10.68 -29.28 14.88
C GLU A 78 11.08 -28.64 13.53
N ARG A 79 11.65 -27.42 13.54
CA ARG A 79 11.88 -26.58 12.36
C ARG A 79 10.64 -26.46 11.49
N ARG A 80 9.48 -26.25 12.10
CA ARG A 80 8.18 -26.33 11.45
C ARG A 80 7.28 -25.19 11.87
N ILE A 81 6.45 -24.71 10.94
CA ILE A 81 5.40 -23.73 11.22
C ILE A 81 4.06 -24.46 11.33
N ARG A 82 3.30 -24.15 12.38
CA ARG A 82 1.95 -24.65 12.61
C ARG A 82 0.95 -23.50 12.56
N ASP A 83 -0.16 -23.72 11.86
CA ASP A 83 -1.21 -22.72 11.66
C ASP A 83 -2.11 -22.59 12.90
N THR A 84 -1.50 -22.43 14.06
CA THR A 84 -2.17 -22.25 15.35
C THR A 84 -1.34 -21.34 16.27
N THR A 85 -2.01 -20.67 17.16
CA THR A 85 -1.40 -19.85 18.21
C THR A 85 -1.58 -20.44 19.61
N SER A 86 -2.21 -21.62 19.71
CA SER A 86 -2.49 -22.30 20.99
C SER A 86 -1.26 -22.98 21.60
N ILE A 87 -0.15 -23.07 20.86
CA ILE A 87 1.09 -23.68 21.30
C ILE A 87 2.18 -22.62 21.50
N PRO A 88 3.09 -22.81 22.48
CA PRO A 88 4.21 -21.90 22.67
C PRO A 88 5.16 -21.95 21.47
N GLY A 89 5.76 -20.80 21.13
CA GLY A 89 6.70 -20.65 20.03
C GLY A 89 6.72 -19.25 19.44
N GLN A 90 7.60 -19.04 18.47
CA GLN A 90 7.73 -17.74 17.81
C GLN A 90 6.53 -17.46 16.90
N ARG A 91 5.93 -16.28 17.02
CA ARG A 91 4.84 -15.84 16.12
C ARG A 91 5.37 -15.46 14.76
N VAL A 92 4.67 -15.91 13.72
CA VAL A 92 4.97 -15.66 12.30
C VAL A 92 3.68 -15.25 11.60
N LEU A 93 3.67 -14.11 10.92
CA LEU A 93 2.48 -13.59 10.25
C LEU A 93 2.30 -14.21 8.87
N LEU A 94 1.50 -15.23 8.77
CA LEU A 94 1.20 -15.93 7.50
C LEU A 94 -0.25 -15.80 7.06
N PHE A 95 -1.10 -15.19 7.88
CA PHE A 95 -2.54 -15.05 7.61
C PHE A 95 -3.24 -16.40 7.30
N ALA A 96 -2.71 -17.51 7.83
CA ALA A 96 -3.20 -18.84 7.54
C ALA A 96 -4.68 -19.01 7.90
N GLN A 97 -5.14 -18.39 9.00
CA GLN A 97 -6.54 -18.44 9.40
C GLN A 97 -7.47 -17.84 8.34
N VAL A 98 -7.03 -16.79 7.65
CA VAL A 98 -7.79 -16.14 6.56
C VAL A 98 -7.61 -16.92 5.25
N LEU A 99 -6.36 -17.18 4.85
CA LEU A 99 -6.05 -17.69 3.51
C LEU A 99 -6.28 -19.17 3.35
N LYS A 100 -6.06 -19.99 4.42
CA LYS A 100 -6.25 -21.44 4.39
C LYS A 100 -7.56 -21.88 5.06
N HIS A 101 -7.82 -21.33 6.26
CA HIS A 101 -8.97 -21.75 7.07
C HIS A 101 -10.23 -20.91 6.82
N ARG A 102 -10.14 -19.88 5.96
CA ARG A 102 -11.29 -19.10 5.46
C ARG A 102 -12.15 -18.49 6.57
N THR A 103 -11.54 -18.04 7.66
CA THR A 103 -12.26 -17.31 8.71
C THR A 103 -12.93 -16.05 8.18
N LEU A 104 -12.38 -15.48 7.12
CA LEU A 104 -12.98 -14.51 6.22
C LEU A 104 -12.76 -15.04 4.79
N PRO A 105 -13.79 -15.11 3.91
CA PRO A 105 -13.64 -15.53 2.52
C PRO A 105 -12.98 -14.42 1.67
N LEU A 106 -11.79 -13.98 2.09
CA LEU A 106 -11.09 -12.83 1.51
C LEU A 106 -10.77 -13.03 0.03
N ALA A 107 -10.35 -14.23 -0.33
CA ALA A 107 -9.96 -14.53 -1.70
C ALA A 107 -11.15 -14.44 -2.68
N GLU A 108 -12.29 -14.96 -2.27
CA GLU A 108 -13.53 -14.91 -3.02
C GLU A 108 -14.02 -13.45 -3.14
N ILE A 109 -14.06 -12.71 -2.03
CA ILE A 109 -14.45 -11.29 -2.03
C ILE A 109 -13.57 -10.49 -3.01
N LEU A 110 -12.27 -10.71 -3.00
CA LEU A 110 -11.35 -9.99 -3.89
C LEU A 110 -11.55 -10.39 -5.36
N CYS A 111 -11.77 -11.67 -5.66
CA CYS A 111 -12.07 -12.12 -7.03
C CYS A 111 -13.34 -11.47 -7.58
N ASP A 112 -14.41 -11.47 -6.78
CA ASP A 112 -15.71 -10.92 -7.18
C ASP A 112 -15.65 -9.40 -7.36
N LEU A 113 -15.03 -8.69 -6.40
CA LEU A 113 -14.88 -7.24 -6.48
C LEU A 113 -14.02 -6.80 -7.66
N LEU A 114 -12.90 -7.49 -7.92
CA LEU A 114 -12.06 -7.17 -9.07
C LEU A 114 -12.82 -7.40 -10.38
N ALA A 115 -13.55 -8.51 -10.51
CA ALA A 115 -14.33 -8.80 -11.72
C ALA A 115 -15.42 -7.74 -11.97
N VAL A 116 -16.16 -7.37 -10.93
CA VAL A 116 -17.20 -6.32 -11.04
C VAL A 116 -16.59 -4.95 -11.36
N ALA A 117 -15.50 -4.59 -10.69
CA ALA A 117 -14.85 -3.31 -10.90
C ALA A 117 -14.19 -3.20 -12.28
N GLU A 118 -13.51 -4.24 -12.75
CA GLU A 118 -12.93 -4.29 -14.10
C GLU A 118 -14.01 -4.20 -15.19
N GLY A 119 -15.14 -4.91 -14.98
CA GLY A 119 -16.29 -4.82 -15.90
C GLY A 119 -16.91 -3.42 -15.94
N ALA A 120 -17.02 -2.76 -14.79
CA ALA A 120 -17.60 -1.42 -14.70
C ALA A 120 -16.67 -0.33 -15.27
N MET A 121 -15.36 -0.47 -15.07
CA MET A 121 -14.37 0.54 -15.50
C MET A 121 -13.78 0.28 -16.89
N GLY A 122 -14.02 -0.91 -17.45
CA GLY A 122 -13.51 -1.29 -18.79
C GLY A 122 -11.97 -1.43 -18.84
N CYS A 123 -11.30 -1.52 -17.69
CA CYS A 123 -9.86 -1.63 -17.60
C CYS A 123 -9.46 -2.37 -16.31
N PRO A 124 -8.23 -2.93 -16.23
CA PRO A 124 -7.71 -3.46 -14.97
C PRO A 124 -7.77 -2.43 -13.84
N VAL A 125 -8.06 -2.88 -12.63
CA VAL A 125 -8.25 -2.00 -11.48
C VAL A 125 -7.31 -2.36 -10.33
N GLU A 126 -7.07 -1.38 -9.48
CA GLU A 126 -6.38 -1.50 -8.20
C GLU A 126 -7.36 -1.10 -7.10
N LEU A 127 -7.44 -1.88 -6.03
CA LEU A 127 -8.30 -1.58 -4.90
C LEU A 127 -7.52 -1.62 -3.58
N GLU A 128 -7.93 -0.77 -2.66
CA GLU A 128 -7.46 -0.81 -1.28
C GLU A 128 -8.62 -1.23 -0.38
N PHE A 129 -8.33 -2.03 0.62
CA PHE A 129 -9.34 -2.54 1.53
C PHE A 129 -8.82 -2.67 2.96
N ALA A 130 -9.73 -2.78 3.90
CA ALA A 130 -9.45 -3.14 5.28
C ALA A 130 -10.38 -4.26 5.73
N CYS A 131 -9.88 -5.11 6.63
CA CYS A 131 -10.68 -6.17 7.24
C CYS A 131 -10.58 -6.09 8.76
N ASN A 132 -11.70 -6.20 9.44
CA ASN A 132 -11.73 -6.39 10.88
C ASN A 132 -12.05 -7.85 11.20
N LEU A 133 -11.16 -8.47 11.95
CA LEU A 133 -11.30 -9.82 12.47
C LEU A 133 -11.55 -9.74 13.97
N TYR A 134 -12.35 -10.65 14.51
CA TYR A 134 -12.71 -10.65 15.92
C TYR A 134 -12.45 -12.02 16.53
N LYS A 135 -11.92 -12.07 17.75
CA LYS A 135 -11.81 -13.30 18.55
C LYS A 135 -13.18 -13.81 19.00
N ASP A 136 -14.09 -12.88 19.26
CA ASP A 136 -15.48 -13.19 19.58
C ASP A 136 -16.18 -13.75 18.35
N LYS A 137 -16.47 -15.04 18.36
CA LYS A 137 -17.14 -15.76 17.27
C LYS A 137 -18.59 -15.32 17.03
N THR A 138 -19.19 -14.56 17.94
CA THR A 138 -20.52 -13.97 17.74
C THR A 138 -20.46 -12.77 16.79
N ARG A 139 -19.32 -12.13 16.68
CA ARG A 139 -19.07 -11.02 15.77
C ARG A 139 -18.55 -11.53 14.43
N LYS A 140 -19.26 -11.22 13.37
CA LYS A 140 -18.81 -11.53 12.02
C LYS A 140 -17.65 -10.61 11.61
N PRO A 141 -16.60 -11.14 10.95
CA PRO A 141 -15.59 -10.28 10.34
C PRO A 141 -16.25 -9.37 9.31
N ASN A 142 -15.70 -8.18 9.13
CA ASN A 142 -16.16 -7.28 8.08
C ASN A 142 -15.03 -6.92 7.12
N PHE A 143 -15.41 -6.65 5.88
CA PHE A 143 -14.57 -6.18 4.81
C PHE A 143 -15.03 -4.77 4.42
N SER A 144 -14.10 -3.85 4.29
CA SER A 144 -14.37 -2.48 3.87
C SER A 144 -13.51 -2.13 2.65
N LEU A 145 -14.14 -1.82 1.54
CA LEU A 145 -13.47 -1.24 0.39
C LEU A 145 -13.14 0.23 0.72
N LEU A 146 -11.88 0.60 0.64
CA LEU A 146 -11.39 1.94 0.98
C LEU A 146 -11.17 2.79 -0.26
N GLN A 147 -10.59 2.21 -1.30
CA GLN A 147 -10.31 2.90 -2.55
C GLN A 147 -10.41 1.94 -3.73
N LEU A 148 -10.91 2.45 -4.85
CA LEU A 148 -10.90 1.79 -6.15
C LEU A 148 -10.37 2.78 -7.18
N ARG A 149 -9.42 2.35 -8.02
CA ARG A 149 -8.88 3.18 -9.10
C ARG A 149 -8.50 2.32 -10.30
N PRO A 150 -8.50 2.88 -11.52
CA PRO A 150 -7.93 2.20 -12.67
C PRO A 150 -6.48 1.84 -12.39
N MET A 151 -6.10 0.61 -12.70
CA MET A 151 -4.69 0.26 -12.78
C MET A 151 -4.18 0.90 -14.06
N THR A 152 -3.59 2.10 -13.96
CA THR A 152 -2.84 2.64 -15.09
C THR A 152 -1.83 1.59 -15.45
N ALA A 153 -1.91 1.08 -16.70
CA ALA A 153 -0.97 0.11 -17.21
C ALA A 153 0.43 0.63 -16.82
N ARG A 154 1.06 -0.03 -15.90
CA ARG A 154 2.51 0.15 -15.71
C ARG A 154 3.07 -0.34 -17.02
N ALA A 155 3.27 0.62 -17.94
CA ALA A 155 4.00 0.38 -19.16
C ALA A 155 5.20 -0.48 -18.76
N ALA A 156 5.40 -1.54 -19.52
CA ALA A 156 6.39 -2.58 -19.26
C ALA A 156 7.56 -2.00 -18.50
N MET A 157 7.87 -2.51 -17.33
CA MET A 157 8.82 -1.93 -16.37
C MET A 157 10.19 -1.77 -17.04
N HIS A 158 10.34 -0.74 -17.85
CA HIS A 158 11.64 -0.27 -18.26
C HIS A 158 12.23 0.37 -17.01
N ARG A 159 13.18 -0.31 -16.43
CA ARG A 159 13.88 0.17 -15.25
C ARG A 159 14.75 1.33 -15.70
N VAL A 160 14.22 2.53 -15.63
CA VAL A 160 14.97 3.76 -15.94
C VAL A 160 15.99 3.96 -14.83
N THR A 161 17.25 4.07 -15.19
CA THR A 161 18.32 4.40 -14.25
C THR A 161 18.78 5.83 -14.55
N ILE A 162 18.66 6.71 -13.58
CA ILE A 162 19.11 8.11 -13.69
C ILE A 162 20.63 8.13 -13.54
N THR A 163 21.32 8.56 -14.59
CA THR A 163 22.77 8.66 -14.66
C THR A 163 23.29 10.04 -14.20
N GLY A 164 24.63 10.20 -14.09
CA GLY A 164 25.24 11.49 -13.80
C GLY A 164 24.85 12.57 -14.81
N PRO A 165 25.00 12.32 -16.13
CA PRO A 165 24.60 13.26 -17.17
C PRO A 165 23.11 13.64 -17.16
N ASP A 166 22.22 12.72 -16.74
CA ASP A 166 20.79 13.02 -16.61
C ASP A 166 20.55 14.02 -15.47
N ARG A 167 21.30 13.88 -14.37
CA ARG A 167 21.24 14.81 -13.23
C ARG A 167 21.70 16.21 -13.58
N GLU A 168 22.72 16.32 -14.41
CA GLU A 168 23.25 17.62 -14.86
C GLU A 168 22.28 18.36 -15.80
N LYS A 169 21.49 17.63 -16.58
CA LYS A 169 20.53 18.19 -17.52
C LYS A 169 19.13 18.38 -16.93
N ALA A 170 18.84 17.77 -15.79
CA ALA A 170 17.52 17.82 -15.19
C ALA A 170 17.25 19.21 -14.58
N PHE A 171 16.12 19.79 -14.93
CA PHE A 171 15.65 21.02 -14.27
C PHE A 171 15.00 20.73 -12.92
N CYS A 172 14.58 19.50 -12.65
CA CYS A 172 13.98 19.04 -11.39
C CYS A 172 14.33 17.58 -11.14
N ILE A 173 14.67 17.23 -9.92
CA ILE A 173 14.97 15.86 -9.50
C ILE A 173 14.22 15.59 -8.19
N SER A 174 13.57 14.44 -8.09
CA SER A 174 12.96 13.95 -6.86
C SER A 174 13.57 12.63 -6.44
N SER A 175 13.84 12.46 -5.15
CA SER A 175 14.23 11.19 -4.54
C SER A 175 13.02 10.29 -4.26
N HIS A 176 11.81 10.83 -4.37
CA HIS A 176 10.55 10.14 -4.13
C HIS A 176 9.69 10.20 -5.38
N ALA A 177 9.47 9.05 -6.01
CA ALA A 177 8.63 8.94 -7.19
C ALA A 177 7.71 7.72 -7.08
N LEU A 178 6.48 7.85 -7.57
CA LEU A 178 5.56 6.74 -7.77
C LEU A 178 5.75 6.18 -9.17
N GLY A 179 6.26 4.96 -9.25
CA GLY A 179 6.50 4.27 -10.51
C GLY A 179 7.88 4.57 -11.10
N ASN A 180 8.16 3.92 -12.24
CA ASN A 180 9.40 4.04 -12.97
C ASN A 180 9.06 3.94 -14.46
N ALA A 181 9.18 5.02 -15.20
CA ALA A 181 8.87 5.10 -16.62
C ALA A 181 9.61 6.26 -17.26
N GLU A 182 9.88 6.14 -18.54
CA GLU A 182 10.32 7.23 -19.39
C GLU A 182 9.15 7.74 -20.23
N LYS A 183 8.96 9.05 -20.26
CA LYS A 183 7.95 9.72 -21.07
C LYS A 183 8.60 10.84 -21.86
N SER A 184 8.69 10.67 -23.16
CA SER A 184 9.29 11.62 -24.10
C SER A 184 8.27 12.49 -24.83
N ASP A 185 6.98 12.27 -24.58
CA ASP A 185 5.87 12.91 -25.28
C ASP A 185 5.21 14.07 -24.50
N VAL A 186 5.88 14.54 -23.45
CA VAL A 186 5.45 15.72 -22.67
C VAL A 186 5.97 16.97 -23.35
N SER A 187 5.07 17.87 -23.76
CA SER A 187 5.40 19.09 -24.49
C SER A 187 5.25 20.36 -23.66
N ASP A 188 4.55 20.29 -22.56
CA ASP A 188 4.21 21.45 -21.73
C ASP A 188 4.44 21.18 -20.24
N ILE A 189 4.66 22.26 -19.49
CA ILE A 189 4.68 22.23 -18.03
C ILE A 189 3.64 23.24 -17.52
N VAL A 190 2.70 22.74 -16.72
CA VAL A 190 1.77 23.56 -15.96
C VAL A 190 2.33 23.69 -14.54
N PHE A 191 2.72 24.89 -14.18
CA PHE A 191 3.41 25.14 -12.91
C PHE A 191 2.57 26.03 -11.98
N VAL A 192 2.32 25.56 -10.76
CA VAL A 192 1.70 26.32 -9.69
C VAL A 192 2.81 26.77 -8.75
N SER A 193 3.07 28.08 -8.72
CA SER A 193 4.15 28.64 -7.91
C SER A 193 3.88 28.45 -6.42
N PRO A 194 4.81 27.87 -5.65
CA PRO A 194 4.69 27.79 -4.20
C PRO A 194 4.58 29.16 -3.52
N GLU A 195 5.17 30.21 -4.12
CA GLU A 195 5.17 31.56 -3.57
C GLU A 195 3.79 32.23 -3.60
N THR A 196 2.98 31.87 -4.59
CA THR A 196 1.62 32.42 -4.76
C THR A 196 0.52 31.43 -4.36
N PHE A 197 0.92 30.22 -3.96
CA PHE A 197 -0.02 29.21 -3.52
C PHE A 197 -0.61 29.56 -2.16
N ALA A 198 -1.94 29.62 -2.07
CA ALA A 198 -2.68 29.80 -0.83
C ALA A 198 -3.71 28.68 -0.66
N VAL A 199 -3.75 28.08 0.52
CA VAL A 199 -4.62 26.90 0.80
C VAL A 199 -6.10 27.24 0.66
N ASP A 200 -6.49 28.46 1.01
CA ASP A 200 -7.87 28.96 0.88
C ASP A 200 -8.29 29.19 -0.58
N ARG A 201 -7.34 29.25 -1.51
CA ARG A 201 -7.58 29.42 -2.94
C ARG A 201 -7.48 28.13 -3.74
N THR A 202 -7.41 26.96 -3.11
CA THR A 202 -7.25 25.66 -3.77
C THR A 202 -8.37 25.38 -4.78
N VAL A 203 -9.60 25.80 -4.50
CA VAL A 203 -10.74 25.61 -5.42
C VAL A 203 -10.58 26.44 -6.70
N GLU A 204 -10.08 27.67 -6.60
CA GLU A 204 -9.82 28.55 -7.75
C GLU A 204 -8.69 27.96 -8.62
N ILE A 205 -7.58 27.59 -7.96
CA ILE A 205 -6.43 26.94 -8.63
C ILE A 205 -6.85 25.68 -9.35
N ALA A 206 -7.68 24.82 -8.71
CA ALA A 206 -8.19 23.62 -9.35
C ALA A 206 -9.03 23.89 -10.60
N ARG A 207 -9.84 24.96 -10.61
CA ARG A 207 -10.60 25.39 -11.79
C ARG A 207 -9.69 25.87 -12.92
N GLU A 208 -8.70 26.71 -12.63
CA GLU A 208 -7.73 27.18 -13.62
C GLU A 208 -6.96 26.00 -14.25
N ILE A 209 -6.56 25.04 -13.45
CA ILE A 209 -5.90 23.81 -13.93
C ILE A 209 -6.85 22.98 -14.80
N ALA A 210 -8.12 22.86 -14.41
CA ALA A 210 -9.11 22.15 -15.21
C ALA A 210 -9.30 22.80 -16.58
N ASP A 211 -9.34 24.12 -16.65
CA ASP A 211 -9.45 24.88 -17.90
C ASP A 211 -8.19 24.73 -18.77
N MET A 212 -6.99 24.72 -18.15
CA MET A 212 -5.75 24.43 -18.87
C MET A 212 -5.72 23.00 -19.40
N ASN A 213 -6.13 22.03 -18.59
CA ASN A 213 -6.24 20.64 -19.00
C ASN A 213 -7.18 20.47 -20.20
N ALA A 214 -8.37 21.10 -20.17
CA ALA A 214 -9.31 21.05 -21.27
C ALA A 214 -8.70 21.59 -22.58
N ARG A 215 -8.02 22.74 -22.52
CA ARG A 215 -7.34 23.36 -23.67
C ARG A 215 -6.20 22.50 -24.21
N LEU A 216 -5.32 22.00 -23.35
CA LEU A 216 -4.17 21.20 -23.76
C LEU A 216 -4.62 19.85 -24.33
N THR A 217 -5.63 19.23 -23.72
CA THR A 217 -6.22 17.98 -24.19
C THR A 217 -6.87 18.16 -25.57
N ALA A 218 -7.64 19.24 -25.78
CA ALA A 218 -8.24 19.55 -27.08
C ALA A 218 -7.18 19.79 -28.18
N ALA A 219 -6.02 20.30 -27.80
CA ALA A 219 -4.87 20.50 -28.70
C ALA A 219 -4.01 19.23 -28.89
N GLY A 220 -4.34 18.11 -28.27
CA GLY A 220 -3.55 16.87 -28.27
C GLY A 220 -2.20 16.99 -27.60
N ARG A 221 -2.00 17.99 -26.72
CA ARG A 221 -0.73 18.27 -26.04
C ARG A 221 -0.72 17.66 -24.66
N LYS A 222 0.33 16.91 -24.35
CA LYS A 222 0.56 16.33 -23.01
C LYS A 222 1.41 17.27 -22.17
N TYR A 223 1.09 17.35 -20.88
CA TYR A 223 1.78 18.25 -19.97
C TYR A 223 2.16 17.58 -18.66
N LEU A 224 3.16 18.13 -18.00
CA LEU A 224 3.53 17.83 -16.63
C LEU A 224 2.94 18.90 -15.71
N LEU A 225 2.15 18.48 -14.73
CA LEU A 225 1.68 19.37 -13.66
C LEU A 225 2.67 19.34 -12.50
N VAL A 226 3.16 20.51 -12.11
CA VAL A 226 4.08 20.71 -10.99
C VAL A 226 3.50 21.75 -10.05
N GLY A 227 3.43 21.44 -8.77
CA GLY A 227 2.92 22.38 -7.77
C GLY A 227 2.96 21.80 -6.35
N PRO A 228 2.69 22.64 -5.34
CA PRO A 228 2.68 22.21 -3.94
C PRO A 228 1.50 21.30 -3.63
N GLY A 229 1.69 20.41 -2.65
CA GLY A 229 0.65 19.55 -2.15
C GLY A 229 0.44 18.25 -2.93
N ARG A 230 -0.64 17.53 -2.60
CA ARG A 230 -1.02 16.27 -3.23
C ARG A 230 -2.13 16.52 -4.25
N TRP A 231 -1.85 16.36 -5.50
CA TRP A 231 -2.81 16.53 -6.61
C TRP A 231 -3.61 15.26 -6.86
N GLY A 232 -4.91 15.42 -7.17
CA GLY A 232 -5.80 14.30 -7.46
C GLY A 232 -6.40 13.60 -6.23
N SER A 233 -6.32 14.23 -5.07
CA SER A 233 -7.09 13.83 -3.88
C SER A 233 -8.12 14.91 -3.54
N SER A 234 -9.37 14.53 -3.38
CA SER A 234 -10.45 15.35 -2.84
C SER A 234 -10.38 15.39 -1.31
#